data_80c2c65d198e97a39a7b17051bc63ef7
#
_entry.id   80c2c65d198e97a39a7b17051bc63ef7
#
_cell.length_a   1.000
_cell.length_b   1.000
_cell.length_c   1.000
_cell.angle_alpha   90.00
_cell.angle_beta   90.00
_cell.angle_gamma   90.00
#
_symmetry.space_group_name_H-M   'P 1'
#
loop_
_entity.id
_entity.type
_entity.pdbx_description
1 polymer ?
#
loop_
_entity_poly.entity_id
_entity_poly.type
_entity_poly.pdbx_seq_one_letter_code
_entity_poly.pdbx_strand_id
1 'polypeptide(L)'
;IDDAAGEAFDKVARVLGLPFPGGPHIDRAARDGQISIDFPRGLTTGRDLERHRFDFSFSGLKTAVSRWVQAREASGESVPVADVAASFQEAVVDVLTRKAIDACRIHGAQHLQIGGGVAANSRLRAMAQERCDAAGIELRVPRPGLCTDNGAMVAALGAQVVAKGRPAARLTLGTDSSLPVTEVLMSGVAAEE
;
A
#
# COMPACT_ATOMS: atom_id res chain seq x y z
N ILE A 1 3.73 -7.82 7.05
CA ILE A 1 4.41 -8.51 8.18
C ILE A 1 5.03 -7.48 9.13
N ASP A 2 5.63 -6.43 8.59
CA ASP A 2 6.29 -5.36 9.34
C ASP A 2 5.72 -3.99 8.95
N ASP A 3 6.57 -3.05 8.47
CA ASP A 3 6.12 -1.72 8.06
C ASP A 3 5.10 -1.79 6.90
N ALA A 4 3.99 -1.09 7.04
CA ALA A 4 3.07 -0.87 5.92
C ALA A 4 3.75 -0.01 4.83
N ALA A 5 3.30 -0.14 3.57
CA ALA A 5 3.87 0.62 2.47
C ALA A 5 3.87 2.14 2.73
N GLY A 6 2.76 2.71 3.24
CA GLY A 6 2.67 4.13 3.59
C GLY A 6 3.70 4.55 4.64
N GLU A 7 3.88 3.72 5.66
CA GLU A 7 4.88 3.95 6.72
C GLU A 7 6.32 3.90 6.16
N ALA A 8 6.58 2.99 5.20
CA ALA A 8 7.88 2.93 4.53
C ALA A 8 8.15 4.22 3.73
N PHE A 9 7.15 4.78 3.03
CA PHE A 9 7.26 6.07 2.36
C PHE A 9 7.59 7.20 3.34
N ASP A 10 6.91 7.27 4.49
CA ASP A 10 7.16 8.31 5.49
C ASP A 10 8.56 8.20 6.10
N LYS A 11 9.00 6.97 6.41
CA LYS A 11 10.33 6.70 6.96
C LYS A 11 11.45 7.06 5.97
N VAL A 12 11.30 6.71 4.69
CA VAL A 12 12.28 7.01 3.65
C VAL A 12 12.28 8.50 3.31
N ALA A 13 11.13 9.16 3.25
CA ALA A 13 11.06 10.61 3.08
C ALA A 13 11.89 11.33 4.15
N ARG A 14 11.78 10.90 5.41
CA ARG A 14 12.61 11.45 6.51
C ARG A 14 14.10 11.24 6.27
N VAL A 15 14.51 10.07 5.79
CA VAL A 15 15.92 9.78 5.45
C VAL A 15 16.43 10.71 4.36
N LEU A 16 15.58 11.08 3.41
CA LEU A 16 15.91 11.96 2.30
C LEU A 16 15.72 13.46 2.63
N GLY A 17 15.38 13.82 3.87
CA GLY A 17 15.12 15.20 4.26
C GLY A 17 13.85 15.81 3.66
N LEU A 18 12.91 14.96 3.18
CA LEU A 18 11.64 15.40 2.61
C LEU A 18 10.58 15.60 3.71
N PRO A 19 9.61 16.53 3.50
CA PRO A 19 8.56 16.80 4.48
C PRO A 19 7.60 15.63 4.71
N PHE A 20 6.83 15.71 5.81
CA PHE A 20 5.70 14.84 6.10
C PHE A 20 4.38 15.45 5.54
N PRO A 21 3.45 14.63 5.03
CA PRO A 21 3.51 13.18 4.82
C PRO A 21 4.45 12.80 3.66
N GLY A 22 5.22 11.71 3.83
CA GLY A 22 6.31 11.35 2.92
C GLY A 22 5.86 10.92 1.53
N GLY A 23 4.74 10.20 1.43
CA GLY A 23 4.25 9.65 0.16
C GLY A 23 4.15 10.67 -0.98
N PRO A 24 3.43 11.79 -0.83
CA PRO A 24 3.31 12.80 -1.88
C PRO A 24 4.66 13.48 -2.25
N HIS A 25 5.56 13.61 -1.28
CA HIS A 25 6.87 14.25 -1.51
C HIS A 25 7.82 13.32 -2.25
N ILE A 26 7.83 12.01 -1.93
CA ILE A 26 8.57 11.01 -2.69
C ILE A 26 8.02 10.89 -4.11
N ASP A 27 6.69 10.81 -4.29
CA ASP A 27 6.08 10.72 -5.62
C ASP A 27 6.44 11.93 -6.50
N ARG A 28 6.51 13.12 -5.91
CA ARG A 28 6.93 14.33 -6.61
C ARG A 28 8.41 14.31 -6.97
N ALA A 29 9.29 14.00 -6.01
CA ALA A 29 10.73 13.96 -6.22
C ALA A 29 11.12 12.88 -7.26
N ALA A 30 10.45 11.75 -7.24
CA ALA A 30 10.69 10.65 -8.16
C ALA A 30 10.42 10.99 -9.65
N ARG A 31 9.61 12.02 -9.93
CA ARG A 31 9.30 12.43 -11.32
C ARG A 31 10.52 12.96 -12.07
N ASP A 32 11.43 13.59 -11.34
CA ASP A 32 12.65 14.19 -11.88
C ASP A 32 13.85 13.23 -11.74
N GLY A 33 13.64 12.02 -11.18
CA GLY A 33 14.68 11.05 -10.92
C GLY A 33 14.68 9.88 -11.90
N GLN A 34 15.80 9.16 -11.92
CA GLN A 34 15.99 7.93 -12.67
C GLN A 34 15.99 6.71 -11.75
N ILE A 35 15.46 5.57 -12.22
CA ILE A 35 15.52 4.30 -11.51
C ILE A 35 16.91 3.71 -11.75
N SER A 36 17.89 4.17 -10.98
CA SER A 36 19.32 3.84 -11.15
C SER A 36 19.89 2.97 -10.03
N ILE A 37 19.14 2.78 -8.94
CA ILE A 37 19.58 2.05 -7.76
C ILE A 37 18.69 0.81 -7.60
N ASP A 38 19.33 -0.38 -7.60
CA ASP A 38 18.60 -1.64 -7.40
C ASP A 38 18.38 -1.92 -5.89
N PHE A 39 17.32 -1.35 -5.36
CA PHE A 39 16.91 -1.62 -3.99
C PHE A 39 16.20 -2.98 -3.86
N PRO A 40 16.34 -3.67 -2.71
CA PRO A 40 15.77 -5.01 -2.52
C PRO A 40 14.24 -5.00 -2.55
N ARG A 41 13.67 -6.07 -3.11
CA ARG A 41 12.23 -6.38 -3.11
C ARG A 41 11.97 -7.48 -2.09
N GLY A 42 11.42 -7.11 -0.93
CA GLY A 42 11.17 -8.05 0.15
C GLY A 42 10.20 -9.18 -0.24
N LEU A 43 10.47 -10.38 0.24
CA LEU A 43 9.60 -11.56 0.11
C LEU A 43 9.22 -11.94 -1.34
N THR A 44 10.14 -11.71 -2.31
CA THR A 44 9.85 -11.95 -3.74
C THR A 44 10.65 -13.09 -4.36
N THR A 45 11.55 -13.73 -3.62
CA THR A 45 12.44 -14.77 -4.15
C THR A 45 12.59 -15.96 -3.20
N GLY A 46 12.90 -17.13 -3.77
CA GLY A 46 13.26 -18.34 -3.04
C GLY A 46 12.22 -18.79 -2.02
N ARG A 47 12.68 -19.27 -0.85
CA ARG A 47 11.81 -19.76 0.22
C ARG A 47 10.87 -18.71 0.81
N ASP A 48 11.28 -17.43 0.77
CA ASP A 48 10.44 -16.34 1.25
C ASP A 48 9.21 -16.17 0.37
N LEU A 49 9.37 -16.26 -0.95
CA LEU A 49 8.24 -16.23 -1.87
C LEU A 49 7.28 -17.42 -1.64
N GLU A 50 7.79 -18.61 -1.38
CA GLU A 50 6.95 -19.81 -1.13
C GLU A 50 6.12 -19.65 0.16
N ARG A 51 6.73 -19.14 1.24
CA ARG A 51 6.07 -19.01 2.55
C ARG A 51 5.19 -17.76 2.66
N HIS A 52 5.58 -16.70 1.97
CA HIS A 52 5.02 -15.34 2.10
C HIS A 52 4.54 -14.79 0.76
N ARG A 53 3.92 -15.66 -0.07
CA ARG A 53 3.56 -15.34 -1.45
C ARG A 53 2.77 -14.04 -1.57
N PHE A 54 1.83 -13.81 -0.67
CA PHE A 54 0.96 -12.64 -0.66
C PHE A 54 1.24 -11.66 0.48
N ASP A 55 2.24 -11.95 1.30
CA ASP A 55 2.65 -11.06 2.38
C ASP A 55 3.59 -9.96 1.86
N PHE A 56 3.56 -8.83 2.54
CA PHE A 56 4.43 -7.67 2.27
C PHE A 56 5.37 -7.42 3.43
N SER A 57 6.59 -6.95 3.10
CA SER A 57 7.60 -6.51 4.06
C SER A 57 8.41 -5.37 3.43
N PHE A 58 8.49 -4.23 4.13
CA PHE A 58 9.20 -3.04 3.68
C PHE A 58 10.26 -2.53 4.65
N SER A 59 10.40 -3.11 5.83
CA SER A 59 11.43 -2.70 6.82
C SER A 59 12.85 -2.91 6.31
N GLY A 60 13.08 -4.02 5.59
CA GLY A 60 14.37 -4.30 4.93
C GLY A 60 14.70 -3.29 3.84
N LEU A 61 13.73 -2.88 3.04
CA LEU A 61 13.88 -1.87 2.00
C LEU A 61 14.26 -0.50 2.61
N LYS A 62 13.54 -0.04 3.64
CA LYS A 62 13.87 1.20 4.37
C LYS A 62 15.32 1.15 4.88
N THR A 63 15.75 0.02 5.45
CA THR A 63 17.12 -0.15 5.97
C THR A 63 18.15 -0.08 4.85
N ALA A 64 17.87 -0.67 3.69
CA ALA A 64 18.74 -0.61 2.52
C ALA A 64 18.92 0.83 2.02
N VAL A 65 17.83 1.59 1.91
CA VAL A 65 17.88 3.02 1.53
C VAL A 65 18.70 3.83 2.54
N SER A 66 18.45 3.66 3.84
CA SER A 66 19.22 4.36 4.88
C SER A 66 20.71 4.08 4.81
N ARG A 67 21.10 2.82 4.63
CA ARG A 67 22.51 2.43 4.50
C ARG A 67 23.15 3.00 3.25
N TRP A 68 22.43 3.01 2.15
CA TRP A 68 22.91 3.56 0.88
C TRP A 68 23.17 5.07 1.00
N VAL A 69 22.23 5.81 1.58
CA VAL A 69 22.37 7.27 1.83
C VAL A 69 23.54 7.55 2.75
N GLN A 70 23.65 6.85 3.89
CA GLN A 70 24.74 7.02 4.84
C GLN A 70 26.12 6.71 4.24
N ALA A 71 26.21 5.67 3.41
CA ALA A 71 27.48 5.33 2.75
C ALA A 71 27.92 6.45 1.78
N ARG A 72 26.99 7.06 1.07
CA ARG A 72 27.25 8.13 0.13
C ARG A 72 27.66 9.44 0.85
N GLU A 73 26.98 9.78 1.94
CA GLU A 73 27.34 10.91 2.79
C GLU A 73 28.74 10.72 3.41
N ALA A 74 29.05 9.51 3.90
CA ALA A 74 30.36 9.19 4.47
C ALA A 74 31.52 9.29 3.47
N SER A 75 31.25 9.04 2.18
CA SER A 75 32.23 9.24 1.08
C SER A 75 32.33 10.70 0.61
N GLY A 76 31.56 11.62 1.19
CA GLY A 76 31.53 13.02 0.79
C GLY A 76 30.81 13.29 -0.53
N GLU A 77 30.07 12.30 -1.03
CA GLU A 77 29.27 12.43 -2.26
C GLU A 77 27.87 12.99 -1.97
N SER A 78 27.34 13.78 -2.91
CA SER A 78 25.96 14.27 -2.80
C SER A 78 24.95 13.13 -2.98
N VAL A 79 23.87 13.15 -2.20
CA VAL A 79 22.75 12.21 -2.35
C VAL A 79 21.83 12.71 -3.47
N PRO A 80 21.66 11.95 -4.57
CA PRO A 80 20.73 12.29 -5.63
C PRO A 80 19.30 11.94 -5.20
N VAL A 81 18.67 12.83 -4.44
CA VAL A 81 17.36 12.61 -3.79
C VAL A 81 16.30 12.14 -4.77
N ALA A 82 16.27 12.70 -5.98
CA ALA A 82 15.31 12.33 -7.02
C ALA A 82 15.47 10.88 -7.46
N ASP A 83 16.72 10.43 -7.71
CA ASP A 83 17.01 9.05 -8.15
C ASP A 83 16.74 8.04 -7.04
N VAL A 84 17.11 8.40 -5.79
CA VAL A 84 16.80 7.55 -4.62
C VAL A 84 15.29 7.41 -4.45
N ALA A 85 14.54 8.52 -4.56
CA ALA A 85 13.08 8.51 -4.47
C ALA A 85 12.45 7.67 -5.59
N ALA A 86 12.91 7.82 -6.84
CA ALA A 86 12.43 7.04 -7.98
C ALA A 86 12.71 5.54 -7.80
N SER A 87 13.94 5.18 -7.42
CA SER A 87 14.36 3.79 -7.25
C SER A 87 13.65 3.11 -6.06
N PHE A 88 13.48 3.84 -4.94
CA PHE A 88 12.72 3.36 -3.79
C PHE A 88 11.24 3.14 -4.15
N GLN A 89 10.59 4.14 -4.76
CA GLN A 89 9.21 4.07 -5.20
C GLN A 89 8.98 2.89 -6.14
N GLU A 90 9.88 2.70 -7.12
CA GLU A 90 9.82 1.57 -8.05
C GLU A 90 9.87 0.23 -7.31
N ALA A 91 10.76 0.09 -6.32
CA ALA A 91 10.87 -1.15 -5.55
C ALA A 91 9.59 -1.47 -4.76
N VAL A 92 8.96 -0.48 -4.13
CA VAL A 92 7.68 -0.67 -3.42
C VAL A 92 6.57 -1.05 -4.39
N VAL A 93 6.42 -0.27 -5.46
CA VAL A 93 5.34 -0.44 -6.43
C VAL A 93 5.44 -1.77 -7.17
N ASP A 94 6.66 -2.20 -7.51
CA ASP A 94 6.90 -3.50 -8.14
C ASP A 94 6.42 -4.65 -7.25
N VAL A 95 6.76 -4.65 -5.97
CA VAL A 95 6.33 -5.69 -5.01
C VAL A 95 4.81 -5.70 -4.88
N LEU A 96 4.19 -4.53 -4.66
CA LEU A 96 2.74 -4.41 -4.48
C LEU A 96 1.98 -4.94 -5.69
N THR A 97 2.33 -4.48 -6.88
CA THR A 97 1.59 -4.84 -8.08
C THR A 97 1.86 -6.27 -8.54
N ARG A 98 3.11 -6.77 -8.44
CA ARG A 98 3.46 -8.15 -8.77
C ARG A 98 2.63 -9.15 -7.95
N LYS A 99 2.62 -8.99 -6.64
CA LYS A 99 1.89 -9.88 -5.73
C LYS A 99 0.37 -9.76 -5.89
N ALA A 100 -0.14 -8.55 -6.15
CA ALA A 100 -1.57 -8.36 -6.41
C ALA A 100 -2.03 -9.07 -7.70
N ILE A 101 -1.28 -8.94 -8.78
CA ILE A 101 -1.57 -9.64 -10.05
C ILE A 101 -1.45 -11.16 -9.88
N ASP A 102 -0.42 -11.63 -9.16
CA ASP A 102 -0.25 -13.06 -8.88
C ASP A 102 -1.44 -13.62 -8.08
N ALA A 103 -1.91 -12.89 -7.07
CA ALA A 103 -3.11 -13.25 -6.32
C ALA A 103 -4.36 -13.32 -7.22
N CYS A 104 -4.57 -12.33 -8.07
CA CYS A 104 -5.69 -12.34 -9.02
C CYS A 104 -5.66 -13.58 -9.93
N ARG A 105 -4.48 -13.92 -10.47
CA ARG A 105 -4.31 -15.09 -11.34
C ARG A 105 -4.61 -16.41 -10.63
N ILE A 106 -4.12 -16.57 -9.41
CA ILE A 106 -4.29 -17.81 -8.64
C ILE A 106 -5.74 -18.00 -8.23
N HIS A 107 -6.41 -16.94 -7.84
CA HIS A 107 -7.80 -16.98 -7.39
C HIS A 107 -8.83 -16.76 -8.49
N GLY A 108 -8.41 -16.61 -9.76
CA GLY A 108 -9.30 -16.37 -10.89
C GLY A 108 -10.04 -15.04 -10.82
N ALA A 109 -9.50 -14.05 -10.08
CA ALA A 109 -10.13 -12.76 -9.94
C ALA A 109 -9.94 -11.91 -11.21
N GLN A 110 -11.04 -11.41 -11.74
CA GLN A 110 -11.04 -10.57 -12.96
C GLN A 110 -10.96 -9.08 -12.66
N HIS A 111 -11.05 -8.70 -11.39
CA HIS A 111 -11.03 -7.30 -10.94
C HIS A 111 -9.99 -7.13 -9.82
N LEU A 112 -9.18 -6.09 -9.93
CA LEU A 112 -8.27 -5.63 -8.88
C LEU A 112 -8.71 -4.23 -8.43
N GLN A 113 -8.94 -4.07 -7.14
CA GLN A 113 -9.22 -2.77 -6.55
C GLN A 113 -8.07 -2.36 -5.64
N ILE A 114 -7.56 -1.14 -5.82
CA ILE A 114 -6.56 -0.54 -4.94
C ILE A 114 -7.19 0.60 -4.14
N GLY A 115 -6.83 0.70 -2.85
CA GLY A 115 -7.34 1.71 -1.92
C GLY A 115 -6.29 2.11 -0.89
N GLY A 116 -6.65 3.04 -0.01
CA GLY A 116 -5.74 3.58 1.00
C GLY A 116 -4.84 4.70 0.47
N GLY A 117 -4.06 5.35 1.35
CA GLY A 117 -3.26 6.53 1.01
C GLY A 117 -2.25 6.30 -0.10
N VAL A 118 -1.62 5.12 -0.14
CA VAL A 118 -0.63 4.77 -1.18
C VAL A 118 -1.27 4.63 -2.57
N ALA A 119 -2.59 4.39 -2.66
CA ALA A 119 -3.32 4.37 -3.93
C ALA A 119 -3.35 5.74 -4.65
N ALA A 120 -2.96 6.82 -3.98
CA ALA A 120 -2.77 8.13 -4.60
C ALA A 120 -1.44 8.25 -5.37
N ASN A 121 -0.48 7.34 -5.14
CA ASN A 121 0.83 7.35 -5.76
C ASN A 121 0.74 7.15 -7.28
N SER A 122 1.37 8.04 -8.04
CA SER A 122 1.24 8.07 -9.51
C SER A 122 1.88 6.84 -10.18
N ARG A 123 3.04 6.40 -9.69
CA ARG A 123 3.74 5.22 -10.24
C ARG A 123 2.99 3.92 -9.95
N LEU A 124 2.40 3.81 -8.74
CA LEU A 124 1.56 2.66 -8.40
C LEU A 124 0.38 2.54 -9.36
N ARG A 125 -0.30 3.64 -9.64
CA ARG A 125 -1.43 3.65 -10.58
C ARG A 125 -1.00 3.24 -11.99
N ALA A 126 0.10 3.81 -12.48
CA ALA A 126 0.62 3.51 -13.82
C ALA A 126 1.02 2.03 -13.94
N MET A 127 1.86 1.52 -13.04
CA MET A 127 2.31 0.12 -13.09
C MET A 127 1.18 -0.88 -12.84
N ALA A 128 0.23 -0.56 -11.95
CA ALA A 128 -0.94 -1.40 -11.74
C ALA A 128 -1.80 -1.49 -13.01
N GLN A 129 -2.01 -0.36 -13.71
CA GLN A 129 -2.73 -0.35 -14.98
C GLN A 129 -2.02 -1.19 -16.04
N GLU A 130 -0.72 -0.94 -16.27
CA GLU A 130 0.10 -1.69 -17.22
C GLU A 130 0.02 -3.21 -16.98
N ARG A 131 0.14 -3.64 -15.72
CA ARG A 131 0.11 -5.07 -15.36
C ARG A 131 -1.29 -5.67 -15.41
N CYS A 132 -2.31 -4.92 -15.06
CA CYS A 132 -3.71 -5.35 -15.19
C CYS A 132 -4.08 -5.53 -16.65
N ASP A 133 -3.74 -4.59 -17.53
CA ASP A 133 -4.00 -4.66 -18.98
C ASP A 133 -3.31 -5.89 -19.58
N ALA A 134 -2.03 -6.12 -19.25
CA ALA A 134 -1.28 -7.28 -19.70
C ALA A 134 -1.83 -8.62 -19.18
N ALA A 135 -2.56 -8.60 -18.05
CA ALA A 135 -3.14 -9.79 -17.43
C ALA A 135 -4.63 -9.99 -17.78
N GLY A 136 -5.28 -9.07 -18.48
CA GLY A 136 -6.72 -9.07 -18.72
C GLY A 136 -7.57 -8.86 -17.47
N ILE A 137 -7.05 -8.11 -16.49
CA ILE A 137 -7.68 -7.81 -15.22
C ILE A 137 -8.21 -6.37 -15.24
N GLU A 138 -9.46 -6.14 -14.83
CA GLU A 138 -10.00 -4.78 -14.69
C GLU A 138 -9.45 -4.12 -13.43
N LEU A 139 -8.73 -3.00 -13.58
CA LEU A 139 -8.26 -2.20 -12.45
C LEU A 139 -9.32 -1.17 -12.02
N ARG A 140 -9.62 -1.15 -10.72
CA ARG A 140 -10.50 -0.15 -10.11
C ARG A 140 -9.71 0.70 -9.12
N VAL A 141 -9.65 2.00 -9.38
CA VAL A 141 -8.90 2.97 -8.55
C VAL A 141 -9.85 4.08 -8.14
N PRO A 142 -9.89 4.47 -6.84
CA PRO A 142 -10.71 5.59 -6.40
C PRO A 142 -10.24 6.90 -7.02
N ARG A 143 -11.15 7.86 -7.12
CA ARG A 143 -10.81 9.22 -7.55
C ARG A 143 -9.78 9.82 -6.58
N PRO A 144 -8.88 10.70 -7.06
CA PRO A 144 -8.02 11.48 -6.18
C PRO A 144 -8.85 12.17 -5.08
N GLY A 145 -8.36 12.14 -3.84
CA GLY A 145 -9.09 12.65 -2.68
C GLY A 145 -10.05 11.66 -2.00
N LEU A 146 -10.37 10.51 -2.64
CA LEU A 146 -11.16 9.42 -2.03
C LEU A 146 -10.32 8.17 -1.73
N CYS A 147 -9.00 8.27 -1.83
CA CYS A 147 -8.10 7.14 -1.59
C CYS A 147 -7.92 6.82 -0.11
N THR A 148 -8.06 7.81 0.76
CA THR A 148 -7.99 7.67 2.23
C THR A 148 -9.39 7.60 2.81
N ASP A 149 -9.48 7.15 4.05
CA ASP A 149 -10.72 7.11 4.82
C ASP A 149 -11.38 8.48 4.83
N ASN A 150 -12.68 8.46 4.62
CA ASN A 150 -13.49 9.67 4.59
C ASN A 150 -14.95 9.37 4.93
N GLY A 151 -15.67 10.39 5.39
CA GLY A 151 -17.07 10.25 5.80
C GLY A 151 -17.99 9.77 4.67
N ALA A 152 -17.67 10.11 3.41
CA ALA A 152 -18.51 9.72 2.27
C ALA A 152 -18.49 8.20 2.04
N MET A 153 -17.32 7.54 2.17
CA MET A 153 -17.25 6.08 2.02
C MET A 153 -17.97 5.35 3.16
N VAL A 154 -17.89 5.88 4.39
CA VAL A 154 -18.61 5.32 5.54
C VAL A 154 -20.12 5.48 5.37
N ALA A 155 -20.57 6.67 4.95
CA ALA A 155 -21.98 6.93 4.67
C ALA A 155 -22.52 6.05 3.51
N ALA A 156 -21.74 5.86 2.45
CA ALA A 156 -22.10 4.97 1.34
C ALA A 156 -22.27 3.52 1.80
N LEU A 157 -21.33 3.01 2.61
CA LEU A 157 -21.46 1.66 3.21
C LEU A 157 -22.70 1.60 4.12
N GLY A 158 -22.90 2.59 4.99
CA GLY A 158 -24.08 2.67 5.86
C GLY A 158 -25.39 2.66 5.08
N ALA A 159 -25.48 3.40 3.99
CA ALA A 159 -26.65 3.39 3.11
C ALA A 159 -26.94 2.00 2.53
N GLN A 160 -25.91 1.26 2.11
CA GLN A 160 -26.07 -0.12 1.63
C GLN A 160 -26.52 -1.08 2.73
N VAL A 161 -25.99 -0.93 3.94
CA VAL A 161 -26.39 -1.72 5.11
C VAL A 161 -27.86 -1.50 5.44
N VAL A 162 -28.31 -0.24 5.47
CA VAL A 162 -29.73 0.13 5.69
C VAL A 162 -30.62 -0.41 4.58
N ALA A 163 -30.23 -0.23 3.31
CA ALA A 163 -31.01 -0.72 2.17
C ALA A 163 -31.19 -2.24 2.16
N LYS A 164 -30.26 -2.98 2.76
CA LYS A 164 -30.35 -4.44 2.94
C LYS A 164 -31.15 -4.85 4.18
N GLY A 165 -31.82 -3.92 4.85
CA GLY A 165 -32.65 -4.17 6.03
C GLY A 165 -31.87 -4.67 7.27
N ARG A 166 -30.56 -4.36 7.35
CA ARG A 166 -29.78 -4.74 8.52
C ARG A 166 -30.23 -3.94 9.73
N PRO A 167 -30.36 -4.55 10.91
CA PRO A 167 -30.77 -3.85 12.12
C PRO A 167 -29.69 -2.83 12.54
N ALA A 168 -30.14 -1.74 13.16
CA ALA A 168 -29.23 -0.76 13.75
C ALA A 168 -28.45 -1.37 14.92
N ALA A 169 -27.18 -1.01 15.04
CA ALA A 169 -26.38 -1.37 16.19
C ALA A 169 -26.90 -0.69 17.46
N ARG A 170 -26.63 -1.30 18.62
CA ARG A 170 -26.89 -0.65 19.91
C ARG A 170 -26.00 0.58 20.05
N LEU A 171 -26.51 1.68 20.59
CA LEU A 171 -25.73 2.91 20.83
C LEU A 171 -24.57 2.71 21.83
N THR A 172 -24.60 1.60 22.59
CA THR A 172 -23.54 1.19 23.52
C THR A 172 -22.47 0.32 22.89
N LEU A 173 -22.54 0.05 21.56
CA LEU A 173 -21.52 -0.73 20.87
C LEU A 173 -20.16 -0.02 20.96
N GLY A 174 -19.18 -0.71 21.54
CA GLY A 174 -17.79 -0.24 21.59
C GLY A 174 -17.09 -0.40 20.25
N THR A 175 -15.89 0.17 20.16
CA THR A 175 -14.98 -0.02 19.03
C THR A 175 -13.92 -1.06 19.38
N ASP A 176 -13.60 -1.94 18.44
CA ASP A 176 -12.51 -2.91 18.55
C ASP A 176 -11.60 -2.75 17.33
N SER A 177 -10.38 -2.24 17.56
CA SER A 177 -9.39 -2.02 16.51
C SER A 177 -8.70 -3.32 16.04
N SER A 178 -8.88 -4.41 16.78
CA SER A 178 -8.29 -5.72 16.49
C SER A 178 -9.27 -6.70 15.83
N LEU A 179 -10.52 -6.25 15.60
CA LEU A 179 -11.54 -7.11 14.99
C LEU A 179 -11.07 -7.63 13.63
N PRO A 180 -11.02 -8.97 13.44
CA PRO A 180 -10.65 -9.54 12.15
C PRO A 180 -11.58 -9.08 11.03
N VAL A 181 -11.01 -8.81 9.87
CA VAL A 181 -11.78 -8.37 8.68
C VAL A 181 -12.79 -9.41 8.20
N THR A 182 -12.61 -10.66 8.61
CA THR A 182 -13.52 -11.78 8.34
C THR A 182 -14.73 -11.81 9.26
N GLU A 183 -14.70 -11.04 10.36
CA GLU A 183 -15.80 -10.96 11.32
C GLU A 183 -16.59 -9.66 11.09
N VAL A 184 -17.87 -9.80 10.87
CA VAL A 184 -18.79 -8.67 10.86
C VAL A 184 -19.60 -8.72 12.14
N LEU A 185 -19.38 -7.75 13.03
CA LEU A 185 -20.22 -7.59 14.21
C LEU A 185 -21.66 -7.31 13.79
N MET A 186 -22.48 -8.33 13.87
CA MET A 186 -23.92 -8.23 13.66
C MET A 186 -24.56 -7.85 14.99
N SER A 187 -24.96 -6.61 15.12
CA SER A 187 -25.81 -6.24 16.26
C SER A 187 -27.12 -7.01 16.18
N GLY A 188 -27.34 -7.94 17.10
CA GLY A 188 -28.62 -8.58 17.24
C GLY A 188 -28.65 -10.11 17.39
N VAL A 189 -27.52 -10.81 17.30
CA VAL A 189 -27.44 -12.17 17.79
C VAL A 189 -27.11 -12.09 19.28
N ALA A 190 -28.13 -12.20 20.13
CA ALA A 190 -27.93 -12.56 21.51
C ALA A 190 -27.13 -13.88 21.49
N ALA A 191 -25.99 -13.94 22.19
CA ALA A 191 -25.43 -15.20 22.58
C ALA A 191 -26.53 -15.88 23.41
N GLU A 192 -27.19 -16.87 22.87
CA GLU A 192 -27.95 -17.81 23.67
C GLU A 192 -26.91 -18.54 24.54
N GLU A 193 -27.15 -18.47 25.84
CA GLU A 193 -26.38 -19.11 26.91
C GLU A 193 -26.29 -20.63 26.74
#